data_bd986374ecd8a264a1bbca6ab2bcebd4
#
_entry.id   bd986374ecd8a264a1bbca6ab2bcebd4
#
_cell.length_a   1.000
_cell.length_b   1.000
_cell.length_c   1.000
_cell.angle_alpha   90.00
_cell.angle_beta   90.00
_cell.angle_gamma   90.00
#
_symmetry.space_group_name_H-M   'P 1'
#
loop_
_entity.id
_entity.type
_entity.pdbx_description
1 polymer ?
#
loop_
_entity_poly.entity_id
_entity_poly.type
_entity_poly.pdbx_seq_one_letter_code
_entity_poly.pdbx_strand_id
1 'polypeptide(L)'
;KKVKEEGHFTDCEVNDFCKHLGFNNYEDFNQKLLFDQQLRSEQIQSRMLNIDDNHFIDYIQSSMDKSDFLQLIDELTDLIFDNQRIIIIGALYPSSVAVDFQTDMITLGKEVVEYHQFDKDFTFNENDIVILISATGRIMQSYMKLLKPKNICSAYLVLITQNMKYTNYENVCADYV
;
A
#
# COMPACT_ATOMS: atom_id res chain seq x y z
N LYS A 1 23.61 -1.72 -4.91
CA LYS A 1 24.03 -2.49 -6.10
C LYS A 1 23.02 -2.30 -7.25
N LYS A 2 21.72 -2.54 -7.03
CA LYS A 2 20.66 -2.36 -8.05
C LYS A 2 20.63 -0.94 -8.67
N VAL A 3 20.71 0.12 -7.87
CA VAL A 3 20.65 1.51 -8.35
C VAL A 3 21.80 1.83 -9.33
N LYS A 4 23.00 1.25 -9.12
CA LYS A 4 24.13 1.41 -10.03
C LYS A 4 23.97 0.66 -11.34
N GLU A 5 23.38 -0.54 -11.28
CA GLU A 5 23.21 -1.42 -12.43
C GLU A 5 22.06 -0.95 -13.34
N GLU A 6 20.97 -0.44 -12.76
CA GLU A 6 19.80 0.04 -13.51
C GLU A 6 19.94 1.49 -14.00
N GLY A 7 20.65 2.34 -13.24
CA GLY A 7 20.77 3.77 -13.51
C GLY A 7 22.04 4.19 -14.26
N HIS A 8 22.99 3.28 -14.54
CA HIS A 8 24.29 3.57 -15.15
C HIS A 8 25.13 4.64 -14.41
N PHE A 9 24.94 4.78 -13.09
CA PHE A 9 25.66 5.76 -12.28
C PHE A 9 27.05 5.25 -11.87
N THR A 10 28.03 6.14 -11.94
CA THR A 10 29.39 5.89 -11.43
C THR A 10 29.42 6.00 -9.89
N ASP A 11 30.43 5.40 -9.26
CA ASP A 11 30.63 5.50 -7.81
C ASP A 11 30.84 6.95 -7.34
N CYS A 12 31.41 7.79 -8.19
CA CYS A 12 31.62 9.20 -7.90
C CYS A 12 30.29 9.94 -7.83
N GLU A 13 29.43 9.76 -8.82
CA GLU A 13 28.10 10.40 -8.88
C GLU A 13 27.23 10.00 -7.72
N VAL A 14 27.24 8.72 -7.31
CA VAL A 14 26.50 8.23 -6.15
C VAL A 14 27.03 8.86 -4.85
N ASN A 15 28.35 8.95 -4.69
CA ASN A 15 28.93 9.60 -3.50
C ASN A 15 28.67 11.10 -3.47
N ASP A 16 28.72 11.78 -4.60
CA ASP A 16 28.43 13.20 -4.69
C ASP A 16 26.95 13.49 -4.39
N PHE A 17 26.04 12.64 -4.86
CA PHE A 17 24.65 12.69 -4.48
C PHE A 17 24.46 12.55 -2.96
N CYS A 18 25.11 11.55 -2.33
CA CYS A 18 25.03 11.38 -0.87
C CYS A 18 25.57 12.59 -0.11
N LYS A 19 26.64 13.22 -0.59
CA LYS A 19 27.19 14.46 0.00
C LYS A 19 26.22 15.63 -0.12
N HIS A 20 25.51 15.76 -1.24
CA HIS A 20 24.47 16.78 -1.40
C HIS A 20 23.31 16.60 -0.43
N LEU A 21 23.01 15.35 -0.04
CA LEU A 21 22.05 15.02 0.99
C LEU A 21 22.55 15.23 2.43
N GLY A 22 23.84 15.60 2.60
CA GLY A 22 24.46 15.85 3.91
C GLY A 22 25.17 14.64 4.54
N PHE A 23 25.35 13.55 3.79
CA PHE A 23 26.11 12.37 4.22
C PHE A 23 27.57 12.45 3.76
N ASN A 24 28.49 11.79 4.47
CA ASN A 24 29.91 11.82 4.11
C ASN A 24 30.20 11.05 2.82
N ASN A 25 29.51 9.93 2.60
CA ASN A 25 29.64 9.05 1.44
C ASN A 25 28.43 8.09 1.37
N TYR A 26 28.43 7.20 0.37
CA TYR A 26 27.38 6.19 0.19
C TYR A 26 27.26 5.22 1.37
N GLU A 27 28.37 4.84 1.98
CA GLU A 27 28.38 3.94 3.14
C GLU A 27 27.65 4.55 4.34
N ASP A 28 27.95 5.81 4.66
CA ASP A 28 27.29 6.59 5.72
C ASP A 28 25.79 6.73 5.45
N PHE A 29 25.42 7.08 4.23
CA PHE A 29 24.02 7.11 3.78
C PHE A 29 23.34 5.76 3.97
N ASN A 30 23.95 4.67 3.51
CA ASN A 30 23.38 3.34 3.57
C ASN A 30 23.22 2.84 5.01
N GLN A 31 24.21 3.10 5.88
CA GLN A 31 24.12 2.75 7.30
C GLN A 31 22.95 3.50 7.98
N LYS A 32 22.80 4.78 7.68
CA LYS A 32 21.70 5.58 8.23
C LYS A 32 20.35 5.08 7.74
N LEU A 33 20.24 4.75 6.46
CA LEU A 33 19.02 4.20 5.87
C LEU A 33 18.63 2.86 6.51
N LEU A 34 19.60 1.96 6.69
CA LEU A 34 19.36 0.66 7.35
C LEU A 34 18.95 0.83 8.81
N PHE A 35 19.58 1.78 9.52
CA PHE A 35 19.19 2.09 10.90
C PHE A 35 17.75 2.62 10.98
N ASP A 36 17.38 3.55 10.11
CA ASP A 36 16.03 4.11 10.09
C ASP A 36 14.99 3.06 9.69
N GLN A 37 15.33 2.17 8.76
CA GLN A 37 14.49 1.03 8.39
C GLN A 37 14.27 0.07 9.57
N GLN A 38 15.34 -0.28 10.29
CA GLN A 38 15.24 -1.14 11.46
C GLN A 38 14.36 -0.50 12.54
N LEU A 39 14.63 0.78 12.86
CA LEU A 39 13.84 1.53 13.85
C LEU A 39 12.35 1.57 13.49
N ARG A 40 12.04 1.81 12.20
CA ARG A 40 10.66 1.81 11.72
C ARG A 40 10.01 0.43 11.83
N SER A 41 10.74 -0.64 11.47
CA SER A 41 10.27 -2.01 11.61
C SER A 41 9.98 -2.36 13.08
N GLU A 42 10.85 -1.96 14.02
CA GLU A 42 10.62 -2.15 15.45
C GLU A 42 9.40 -1.36 15.95
N GLN A 43 9.17 -0.16 15.44
CA GLN A 43 7.97 0.63 15.77
C GLN A 43 6.69 -0.03 15.25
N ILE A 44 6.70 -0.59 14.04
CA ILE A 44 5.56 -1.33 13.48
C ILE A 44 5.29 -2.56 14.34
N GLN A 45 6.31 -3.36 14.62
CA GLN A 45 6.18 -4.55 15.46
C GLN A 45 5.67 -4.22 16.86
N SER A 46 6.16 -3.15 17.49
CA SER A 46 5.73 -2.76 18.83
C SER A 46 4.27 -2.30 18.87
N ARG A 47 3.77 -1.71 17.79
CA ARG A 47 2.34 -1.38 17.66
C ARG A 47 1.48 -2.64 17.53
N MET A 48 1.95 -3.62 16.78
CA MET A 48 1.23 -4.87 16.56
C MET A 48 1.27 -5.81 17.76
N LEU A 49 2.40 -5.90 18.46
CA LEU A 49 2.58 -6.76 19.64
C LEU A 49 1.73 -6.34 20.87
N ASN A 50 1.28 -5.10 20.90
CA ASN A 50 0.42 -4.61 21.98
C ASN A 50 -1.09 -4.82 21.69
N ILE A 51 -1.42 -5.37 20.54
CA ILE A 51 -2.80 -5.65 20.12
C ILE A 51 -2.89 -7.16 19.95
N ASP A 52 -3.44 -7.85 20.95
CA ASP A 52 -3.88 -9.23 20.79
C ASP A 52 -4.97 -9.24 19.69
N ASP A 53 -4.83 -10.14 18.71
CA ASP A 53 -5.79 -10.28 17.59
C ASP A 53 -7.22 -10.36 18.08
N ASN A 54 -7.46 -10.99 19.22
CA ASN A 54 -8.75 -11.07 19.85
C ASN A 54 -9.26 -9.70 20.34
N HIS A 55 -8.41 -8.88 20.92
CA HIS A 55 -8.80 -7.54 21.38
C HIS A 55 -9.01 -6.57 20.22
N PHE A 56 -8.21 -6.65 19.18
CA PHE A 56 -8.36 -5.79 18.00
C PHE A 56 -9.72 -6.02 17.32
N ILE A 57 -10.09 -7.28 17.16
CA ILE A 57 -11.37 -7.65 16.52
C ILE A 57 -12.56 -7.28 17.37
N ASP A 58 -12.47 -7.29 18.70
CA ASP A 58 -13.53 -6.85 19.59
C ASP A 58 -13.87 -5.36 19.45
N TYR A 59 -12.92 -4.55 18.94
CA TYR A 59 -13.15 -3.12 18.63
C TYR A 59 -13.70 -2.89 17.22
N ILE A 60 -13.56 -3.86 16.31
CA ILE A 60 -14.10 -3.74 14.95
C ILE A 60 -15.57 -4.14 14.98
N GLN A 61 -16.46 -3.17 14.88
CA GLN A 61 -17.87 -3.43 14.60
C GLN A 61 -18.00 -3.86 13.14
N SER A 62 -17.88 -5.16 12.90
CA SER A 62 -18.07 -5.75 11.59
C SER A 62 -19.43 -6.41 11.51
N SER A 63 -20.05 -6.37 10.35
CA SER A 63 -21.22 -7.19 10.01
C SER A 63 -20.84 -8.64 9.66
N MET A 64 -19.56 -8.92 9.61
CA MET A 64 -18.97 -10.22 9.31
C MET A 64 -18.66 -10.95 10.61
N ASP A 65 -18.86 -12.28 10.63
CA ASP A 65 -18.44 -13.10 11.76
C ASP A 65 -16.92 -13.02 11.95
N LYS A 66 -16.47 -13.15 13.19
CA LYS A 66 -15.04 -13.04 13.56
C LYS A 66 -14.14 -14.00 12.79
N SER A 67 -14.60 -15.23 12.61
CA SER A 67 -13.86 -16.26 11.84
C SER A 67 -13.70 -15.88 10.38
N ASP A 68 -14.76 -15.38 9.76
CA ASP A 68 -14.76 -14.97 8.34
C ASP A 68 -13.89 -13.73 8.13
N PHE A 69 -13.91 -12.81 9.10
CA PHE A 69 -13.03 -11.63 9.07
C PHE A 69 -11.55 -12.01 9.17
N LEU A 70 -11.19 -12.92 10.08
CA LEU A 70 -9.81 -13.41 10.19
C LEU A 70 -9.35 -14.12 8.93
N GLN A 71 -10.20 -14.99 8.37
CA GLN A 71 -9.89 -15.66 7.11
C GLN A 71 -9.66 -14.64 5.98
N LEU A 72 -10.49 -13.62 5.88
CA LEU A 72 -10.33 -12.55 4.89
C LEU A 72 -8.99 -11.81 5.06
N ILE A 73 -8.59 -11.52 6.30
CA ILE A 73 -7.31 -10.86 6.58
C ILE A 73 -6.12 -11.75 6.19
N ASP A 74 -6.20 -13.06 6.48
CA ASP A 74 -5.17 -14.02 6.08
C ASP A 74 -5.04 -14.08 4.55
N GLU A 75 -6.16 -14.21 3.84
CA GLU A 75 -6.19 -14.22 2.36
C GLU A 75 -5.61 -12.92 1.76
N LEU A 76 -5.98 -11.75 2.32
CA LEU A 76 -5.44 -10.46 1.88
C LEU A 76 -3.94 -10.33 2.19
N THR A 77 -3.50 -10.85 3.32
CA THR A 77 -2.09 -10.85 3.71
C THR A 77 -1.28 -11.70 2.75
N ASP A 78 -1.70 -12.91 2.44
CA ASP A 78 -1.05 -13.78 1.47
C ASP A 78 -1.00 -13.12 0.09
N LEU A 79 -2.12 -12.55 -0.36
CA LEU A 79 -2.19 -11.81 -1.62
C LEU A 79 -1.18 -10.66 -1.68
N ILE A 80 -1.05 -9.87 -0.60
CA ILE A 80 -0.11 -8.76 -0.49
C ILE A 80 1.34 -9.27 -0.54
N PHE A 81 1.64 -10.39 0.10
CA PHE A 81 3.00 -10.93 0.12
C PHE A 81 3.41 -11.62 -1.17
N ASP A 82 2.48 -12.24 -1.87
CA ASP A 82 2.73 -12.95 -3.14
C ASP A 82 2.88 -12.00 -4.33
N ASN A 83 2.29 -10.81 -4.26
CA ASN A 83 2.33 -9.83 -5.35
C ASN A 83 3.41 -8.77 -5.14
N GLN A 84 3.91 -8.21 -6.24
CA GLN A 84 5.06 -7.30 -6.20
C GLN A 84 4.67 -5.84 -6.03
N ARG A 85 3.56 -5.39 -6.63
CA ARG A 85 3.18 -3.99 -6.65
C ARG A 85 1.80 -3.78 -6.02
N ILE A 86 1.77 -2.91 -5.03
CA ILE A 86 0.55 -2.49 -4.36
C ILE A 86 0.26 -1.06 -4.75
N ILE A 87 -0.95 -0.79 -5.21
CA ILE A 87 -1.41 0.55 -5.57
C ILE A 87 -2.48 0.95 -4.56
N ILE A 88 -2.23 2.02 -3.83
CA ILE A 88 -3.18 2.51 -2.86
C ILE A 88 -3.87 3.78 -3.36
N ILE A 89 -5.18 3.81 -3.22
CA ILE A 89 -6.03 4.92 -3.65
C ILE A 89 -6.86 5.37 -2.46
N GLY A 90 -6.58 6.56 -1.98
CA GLY A 90 -7.35 7.21 -0.92
C GLY A 90 -7.75 8.61 -1.32
N ALA A 91 -8.88 9.09 -0.83
CA ALA A 91 -9.32 10.44 -1.09
C ALA A 91 -9.77 11.13 0.19
N LEU A 92 -9.38 12.39 0.37
CA LEU A 92 -9.65 13.20 1.56
C LEU A 92 -9.01 12.57 2.82
N TYR A 93 -9.78 12.34 3.88
CA TYR A 93 -9.30 11.73 5.11
C TYR A 93 -8.65 10.35 4.90
N PRO A 94 -9.19 9.42 4.10
CA PRO A 94 -8.52 8.16 3.76
C PRO A 94 -7.14 8.30 3.10
N SER A 95 -6.79 9.45 2.57
CA SER A 95 -5.45 9.71 2.02
C SER A 95 -4.34 9.62 3.09
N SER A 96 -4.59 10.06 4.31
CA SER A 96 -3.61 9.94 5.40
C SER A 96 -3.35 8.47 5.78
N VAL A 97 -4.41 7.65 5.81
CA VAL A 97 -4.29 6.21 6.04
C VAL A 97 -3.51 5.52 4.92
N ALA A 98 -3.74 5.96 3.68
CA ALA A 98 -3.01 5.46 2.52
C ALA A 98 -1.50 5.74 2.62
N VAL A 99 -1.11 6.95 3.04
CA VAL A 99 0.30 7.33 3.22
C VAL A 99 0.96 6.54 4.36
N ASP A 100 0.27 6.35 5.48
CA ASP A 100 0.78 5.54 6.59
C ASP A 100 0.99 4.08 6.16
N PHE A 101 0.00 3.49 5.50
CA PHE A 101 0.11 2.15 4.95
C PHE A 101 1.26 2.03 3.95
N GLN A 102 1.39 2.98 3.02
CA GLN A 102 2.49 3.02 2.07
C GLN A 102 3.85 3.02 2.78
N THR A 103 4.00 3.86 3.80
CA THR A 103 5.25 3.98 4.56
C THR A 103 5.61 2.68 5.27
N ASP A 104 4.65 2.03 5.90
CA ASP A 104 4.85 0.79 6.62
C ASP A 104 5.20 -0.36 5.65
N MET A 105 4.49 -0.48 4.54
CA MET A 105 4.72 -1.52 3.54
C MET A 105 6.06 -1.37 2.82
N ILE A 106 6.48 -0.14 2.48
CA ILE A 106 7.82 0.12 1.92
C ILE A 106 8.90 -0.30 2.91
N THR A 107 8.71 -0.05 4.20
CA THR A 107 9.64 -0.49 5.26
C THR A 107 9.76 -2.02 5.32
N LEU A 108 8.68 -2.73 5.05
CA LEU A 108 8.64 -4.19 4.95
C LEU A 108 9.17 -4.73 3.60
N GLY A 109 9.67 -3.85 2.73
CA GLY A 109 10.28 -4.21 1.46
C GLY A 109 9.30 -4.40 0.30
N LYS A 110 8.06 -3.93 0.44
CA LYS A 110 7.05 -3.97 -0.62
C LYS A 110 7.02 -2.68 -1.42
N GLU A 111 6.83 -2.79 -2.73
CA GLU A 111 6.60 -1.64 -3.59
C GLU A 111 5.15 -1.17 -3.44
N VAL A 112 4.96 0.02 -2.91
CA VAL A 112 3.64 0.64 -2.77
C VAL A 112 3.61 1.97 -3.48
N VAL A 113 2.67 2.12 -4.39
CA VAL A 113 2.47 3.33 -5.20
C VAL A 113 1.18 4.00 -4.80
N GLU A 114 1.24 5.26 -4.39
CA GLU A 114 0.04 6.09 -4.24
C GLU A 114 -0.40 6.58 -5.61
N TYR A 115 -1.63 6.24 -6.02
CA TYR A 115 -2.17 6.66 -7.29
C TYR A 115 -2.74 8.08 -7.22
N HIS A 116 -2.24 8.94 -8.09
CA HIS A 116 -2.78 10.27 -8.29
C HIS A 116 -3.58 10.34 -9.60
N GLN A 117 -4.79 10.86 -9.52
CA GLN A 117 -5.71 10.97 -10.67
C GLN A 117 -5.15 11.77 -11.86
N PHE A 118 -4.09 12.54 -11.64
CA PHE A 118 -3.43 13.34 -12.67
C PHE A 118 -2.40 12.58 -13.50
N ASP A 119 -2.03 11.37 -13.07
CA ASP A 119 -1.14 10.52 -13.85
C ASP A 119 -1.89 9.91 -15.04
N LYS A 120 -1.72 10.52 -16.21
CA LYS A 120 -2.44 10.12 -17.43
C LYS A 120 -1.94 8.80 -18.01
N ASP A 121 -0.66 8.50 -17.80
CA ASP A 121 0.02 7.35 -18.41
C ASP A 121 0.01 6.11 -17.50
N PHE A 122 -0.55 6.24 -16.30
CA PHE A 122 -0.64 5.14 -15.36
C PHE A 122 -1.58 4.04 -15.85
N THR A 123 -1.11 2.79 -15.82
CA THR A 123 -1.88 1.59 -16.15
C THR A 123 -1.78 0.56 -15.05
N PHE A 124 -2.84 -0.23 -14.88
CA PHE A 124 -2.89 -1.35 -13.95
C PHE A 124 -2.54 -2.64 -14.68
N ASN A 125 -1.83 -3.55 -14.01
CA ASN A 125 -1.42 -4.86 -14.53
C ASN A 125 -2.15 -5.98 -13.79
N GLU A 126 -2.14 -7.18 -14.37
CA GLU A 126 -2.82 -8.36 -13.82
C GLU A 126 -2.33 -8.79 -12.42
N ASN A 127 -1.08 -8.47 -12.08
CA ASN A 127 -0.47 -8.82 -10.80
C ASN A 127 -0.43 -7.63 -9.83
N ASP A 128 -1.13 -6.55 -10.13
CA ASP A 128 -1.25 -5.43 -9.18
C ASP A 128 -2.34 -5.74 -8.16
N ILE A 129 -2.10 -5.29 -6.93
CA ILE A 129 -3.15 -5.18 -5.93
C ILE A 129 -3.54 -3.72 -5.81
N VAL A 130 -4.79 -3.42 -5.99
CA VAL A 130 -5.34 -2.07 -5.86
C VAL A 130 -6.16 -1.99 -4.60
N ILE A 131 -5.70 -1.24 -3.62
CA ILE A 131 -6.43 -1.01 -2.37
C ILE A 131 -7.10 0.37 -2.47
N LEU A 132 -8.42 0.37 -2.59
CA LEU A 132 -9.23 1.58 -2.64
C LEU A 132 -9.90 1.83 -1.29
N ILE A 133 -9.56 2.95 -0.66
CA ILE A 133 -10.11 3.34 0.65
C ILE A 133 -11.11 4.47 0.46
N SER A 134 -12.37 4.19 0.77
CA SER A 134 -13.47 5.15 0.63
C SER A 134 -14.52 4.96 1.71
N ALA A 135 -14.42 5.70 2.82
CA ALA A 135 -15.30 5.53 3.97
C ALA A 135 -16.79 5.54 3.61
N THR A 136 -17.24 6.48 2.80
CA THR A 136 -18.66 6.62 2.40
C THR A 136 -19.02 5.91 1.11
N GLY A 137 -18.02 5.43 0.35
CA GLY A 137 -18.21 4.87 -0.98
C GLY A 137 -18.56 5.88 -2.10
N ARG A 138 -18.76 7.15 -1.79
CA ARG A 138 -19.20 8.17 -2.79
C ARG A 138 -18.26 8.28 -3.99
N ILE A 139 -16.99 8.08 -3.75
CA ILE A 139 -15.94 8.26 -4.76
C ILE A 139 -15.87 7.06 -5.70
N MET A 140 -16.40 5.91 -5.30
CA MET A 140 -16.32 4.67 -6.06
C MET A 140 -16.78 4.82 -7.50
N GLN A 141 -17.97 5.34 -7.74
CA GLN A 141 -18.50 5.46 -9.09
C GLN A 141 -17.67 6.40 -9.98
N SER A 142 -17.16 7.49 -9.39
CA SER A 142 -16.33 8.46 -10.13
C SER A 142 -14.96 7.85 -10.44
N TYR A 143 -14.34 7.18 -9.48
CA TYR A 143 -13.06 6.50 -9.68
C TYR A 143 -13.17 5.33 -10.64
N MET A 144 -14.18 4.49 -10.54
CA MET A 144 -14.36 3.39 -11.47
C MET A 144 -14.51 3.87 -12.92
N LYS A 145 -15.19 4.98 -13.15
CA LYS A 145 -15.25 5.60 -14.49
C LYS A 145 -13.88 6.05 -15.01
N LEU A 146 -13.03 6.57 -14.12
CA LEU A 146 -11.68 7.03 -14.46
C LEU A 146 -10.71 5.88 -14.65
N LEU A 147 -10.85 4.82 -13.86
CA LEU A 147 -9.86 3.74 -13.77
C LEU A 147 -10.16 2.57 -14.70
N LYS A 148 -11.42 2.33 -15.09
CA LYS A 148 -11.76 1.29 -16.09
C LYS A 148 -10.98 1.43 -17.39
N PRO A 149 -10.84 2.63 -18.00
CA PRO A 149 -10.01 2.81 -19.20
C PRO A 149 -8.52 2.54 -18.99
N LYS A 150 -8.06 2.53 -17.72
CA LYS A 150 -6.68 2.25 -17.31
C LYS A 150 -6.48 0.77 -16.93
N ASN A 151 -7.44 -0.08 -17.25
CA ASN A 151 -7.36 -1.52 -17.03
C ASN A 151 -7.42 -1.98 -15.56
N ILE A 152 -8.07 -1.23 -14.67
CA ILE A 152 -8.17 -1.59 -13.24
C ILE A 152 -8.81 -2.96 -13.00
N CYS A 153 -9.74 -3.37 -13.86
CA CYS A 153 -10.43 -4.66 -13.71
C CYS A 153 -9.55 -5.87 -14.03
N SER A 154 -8.31 -5.69 -14.47
CA SER A 154 -7.34 -6.77 -14.60
C SER A 154 -6.51 -6.98 -13.33
N ALA A 155 -6.47 -6.01 -12.43
CA ALA A 155 -5.78 -6.07 -11.14
C ALA A 155 -6.71 -6.67 -10.07
N TYR A 156 -6.14 -7.16 -8.98
CA TYR A 156 -6.90 -7.52 -7.78
C TYR A 156 -7.39 -6.23 -7.10
N LEU A 157 -8.69 -6.03 -7.00
CA LEU A 157 -9.27 -4.84 -6.40
C LEU A 157 -9.84 -5.14 -5.01
N VAL A 158 -9.25 -4.51 -4.01
CA VAL A 158 -9.69 -4.52 -2.62
C VAL A 158 -10.36 -3.20 -2.30
N LEU A 159 -11.61 -3.24 -1.86
CA LEU A 159 -12.37 -2.06 -1.44
C LEU A 159 -12.54 -2.01 0.07
N ILE A 160 -12.02 -0.97 0.70
CA ILE A 160 -12.24 -0.71 2.13
C ILE A 160 -13.28 0.40 2.27
N THR A 161 -14.47 0.07 2.76
CA THR A 161 -15.59 1.00 2.89
C THR A 161 -16.46 0.69 4.10
N GLN A 162 -17.09 1.71 4.65
CA GLN A 162 -18.16 1.56 5.66
C GLN A 162 -19.55 1.39 5.02
N ASN A 163 -19.65 1.52 3.70
CA ASN A 163 -20.93 1.51 3.03
C ASN A 163 -21.28 0.11 2.49
N MET A 164 -22.07 -0.63 3.27
CA MET A 164 -22.50 -2.00 2.95
C MET A 164 -23.24 -2.15 1.61
N LYS A 165 -23.70 -1.06 1.00
CA LYS A 165 -24.33 -1.13 -0.33
C LYS A 165 -23.36 -1.57 -1.43
N TYR A 166 -22.06 -1.47 -1.20
CA TYR A 166 -21.03 -1.84 -2.19
C TYR A 166 -20.64 -3.32 -2.12
N THR A 167 -21.02 -4.06 -1.09
CA THR A 167 -20.76 -5.51 -1.00
C THR A 167 -21.46 -6.31 -2.11
N ASN A 168 -22.53 -5.76 -2.70
CA ASN A 168 -23.32 -6.40 -3.75
C ASN A 168 -23.42 -5.55 -5.03
N TYR A 169 -22.45 -4.67 -5.28
CA TYR A 169 -22.55 -3.75 -6.41
C TYR A 169 -21.95 -4.40 -7.66
N GLU A 170 -22.80 -4.93 -8.55
CA GLU A 170 -22.40 -5.62 -9.81
C GLU A 170 -21.51 -4.78 -10.75
N ASN A 171 -21.42 -3.47 -10.55
CA ASN A 171 -20.60 -2.57 -11.34
C ASN A 171 -19.22 -2.28 -10.73
N VAL A 172 -18.92 -2.78 -9.54
CA VAL A 172 -17.61 -2.71 -8.92
C VAL A 172 -16.93 -4.03 -9.18
N CYS A 173 -15.87 -4.03 -9.96
CA CYS A 173 -15.05 -5.23 -10.21
C CYS A 173 -14.11 -5.47 -9.02
N ALA A 174 -14.59 -5.37 -7.78
CA ALA A 174 -13.82 -5.64 -6.60
C ALA A 174 -13.83 -7.14 -6.30
N ASP A 175 -12.65 -7.67 -6.02
CA ASP A 175 -12.46 -9.07 -5.61
C ASP A 175 -12.77 -9.23 -4.13
N TYR A 176 -12.49 -8.17 -3.35
CA TYR A 176 -12.74 -8.13 -1.91
C TYR A 176 -13.41 -6.80 -1.52
N VAL A 177 -14.41 -6.86 -0.62
CA VAL A 177 -15.12 -5.69 -0.09
C VAL A 177 -15.34 -5.81 1.43
#